data_f95780158adc7d8e98dfca5c61bf1747
#
_entry.id   f95780158adc7d8e98dfca5c61bf1747
#
_cell.length_a   1.000
_cell.length_b   1.000
_cell.length_c   1.000
_cell.angle_alpha   90.00
_cell.angle_beta   90.00
_cell.angle_gamma   90.00
#
_symmetry.space_group_name_H-M   'P 1'
#
loop_
_entity.id
_entity.type
_entity.pdbx_description
1 polymer ?
#
loop_
_entity_poly.entity_id
_entity_poly.type
_entity_poly.pdbx_seq_one_letter_code
_entity_poly.pdbx_strand_id
1 'polypeptide(L)'
;VKMANGDYAAGDLGDALSPYLEAIATEMEQYCKNRKTVVFLPLVATSKAFRDILNRHGFKAAEVNGNSADRAEVLDAYERGEYNVLCNAMLLTEGWDCPAVDCVVVLRPTKIRSLYQQMVGRGSRLAPGKKDLLLLDFLWLTERHNLCRPASLVCKDEKVAEKMTKRLEDSAGMALDIEEAADEAERDAVAEREASLAKELKAMRERKRKLVDPIQYFFSIEAGDLAGYEPTFMWEKGPATQKQLQYLEAHGIAPDTVENAGLATQLIERLKMRQQNGLSTPKQIRFLERKGFSHVGTWSFSAASSMIGRIAENDWRIPSGIIPAAYNPQEGMNHEAI
;
A
#
# COMPACT_ATOMS: atom_id res chain seq x y z
N VAL A 1 20.00 14.77 -12.56
CA VAL A 1 20.25 13.89 -13.70
C VAL A 1 19.08 13.97 -14.67
N LYS A 2 19.34 14.32 -15.93
CA LYS A 2 18.31 14.42 -16.99
C LYS A 2 17.88 13.04 -17.48
N MET A 3 16.67 12.96 -18.04
CA MET A 3 16.16 11.75 -18.67
C MET A 3 16.45 11.74 -20.17
N ALA A 4 16.83 10.59 -20.71
CA ALA A 4 17.00 10.35 -22.14
C ALA A 4 16.51 8.93 -22.48
N ASN A 5 15.67 8.79 -23.51
CA ASN A 5 15.16 7.50 -24.01
C ASN A 5 14.53 6.57 -22.92
N GLY A 6 13.82 7.17 -21.94
CA GLY A 6 13.17 6.41 -20.87
C GLY A 6 14.08 5.99 -19.71
N ASP A 7 15.36 6.33 -19.75
CA ASP A 7 16.34 6.10 -18.69
C ASP A 7 17.14 7.39 -18.40
N TYR A 8 18.10 7.33 -17.50
CA TYR A 8 18.96 8.47 -17.17
C TYR A 8 20.01 8.74 -18.24
N ALA A 9 20.30 10.03 -18.48
CA ALA A 9 21.38 10.43 -19.37
C ALA A 9 22.73 9.99 -18.80
N ALA A 10 23.46 9.18 -19.54
CA ALA A 10 24.71 8.60 -19.07
C ALA A 10 25.77 9.64 -18.68
N GLY A 11 25.81 10.79 -19.38
CA GLY A 11 26.70 11.91 -19.05
C GLY A 11 26.51 12.45 -17.66
N ASP A 12 25.27 12.82 -17.34
CA ASP A 12 24.89 13.35 -16.03
C ASP A 12 25.14 12.34 -14.90
N LEU A 13 24.97 11.03 -15.19
CA LEU A 13 25.27 9.95 -14.23
C LEU A 13 26.78 9.85 -13.96
N GLY A 14 27.61 9.94 -15.00
CA GLY A 14 29.05 9.90 -14.87
C GLY A 14 29.59 11.03 -14.01
N ASP A 15 29.10 12.26 -14.25
CA ASP A 15 29.46 13.44 -13.46
C ASP A 15 29.04 13.32 -12.00
N ALA A 16 27.83 12.81 -11.75
CA ALA A 16 27.32 12.60 -10.39
C ALA A 16 28.08 11.50 -9.64
N LEU A 17 28.54 10.46 -10.32
CA LEU A 17 29.25 9.33 -9.75
C LEU A 17 30.72 9.64 -9.43
N SER A 18 31.39 10.46 -10.26
CA SER A 18 32.84 10.70 -10.22
C SER A 18 33.36 11.06 -8.81
N PRO A 19 32.71 11.90 -7.98
CA PRO A 19 33.22 12.25 -6.65
C PRO A 19 33.26 11.09 -5.65
N TYR A 20 32.52 10.00 -5.92
CA TYR A 20 32.36 8.88 -5.01
C TYR A 20 33.19 7.65 -5.36
N LEU A 21 33.88 7.64 -6.48
CA LEU A 21 34.60 6.46 -6.96
C LEU A 21 35.65 5.95 -5.99
N GLU A 22 36.40 6.83 -5.29
CA GLU A 22 37.37 6.43 -4.26
C GLU A 22 36.66 5.75 -3.05
N ALA A 23 35.56 6.30 -2.56
CA ALA A 23 34.82 5.71 -1.49
C ALA A 23 34.26 4.32 -1.88
N ILE A 24 33.73 4.20 -3.08
CA ILE A 24 33.23 2.92 -3.62
C ILE A 24 34.37 1.89 -3.70
N ALA A 25 35.57 2.28 -4.15
CA ALA A 25 36.72 1.39 -4.21
C ALA A 25 37.11 0.89 -2.80
N THR A 26 37.05 1.76 -1.78
CA THR A 26 37.33 1.39 -0.39
C THR A 26 36.30 0.35 0.11
N GLU A 27 35.00 0.54 -0.16
CA GLU A 27 33.98 -0.45 0.16
C GLU A 27 34.21 -1.78 -0.57
N MET A 28 34.59 -1.74 -1.86
CA MET A 28 34.91 -2.93 -2.62
C MET A 28 36.11 -3.71 -2.03
N GLU A 29 37.10 -3.04 -1.42
CA GLU A 29 38.18 -3.74 -0.73
C GLU A 29 37.64 -4.63 0.40
N GLN A 30 36.66 -4.16 1.12
CA GLN A 30 36.09 -4.90 2.24
C GLN A 30 35.30 -6.14 1.76
N TYR A 31 34.50 -6.01 0.71
CA TYR A 31 33.50 -7.03 0.35
C TYR A 31 33.92 -7.94 -0.80
N CYS A 32 34.70 -7.48 -1.77
CA CYS A 32 34.97 -8.23 -2.99
C CYS A 32 36.41 -8.31 -3.43
N LYS A 33 37.38 -8.05 -2.53
CA LYS A 33 38.81 -8.07 -2.85
C LYS A 33 39.29 -9.34 -3.57
N ASN A 34 38.75 -10.49 -3.17
CA ASN A 34 39.13 -11.80 -3.68
C ASN A 34 38.06 -12.42 -4.60
N ARG A 35 37.09 -11.63 -5.03
CA ARG A 35 35.99 -12.10 -5.90
C ARG A 35 36.28 -11.77 -7.37
N LYS A 36 35.71 -12.56 -8.26
CA LYS A 36 35.73 -12.29 -9.69
C LYS A 36 34.59 -11.35 -10.04
N THR A 37 34.90 -10.07 -10.16
CA THR A 37 33.96 -8.96 -10.12
C THR A 37 33.77 -8.32 -11.51
N VAL A 38 32.50 -8.03 -11.85
CA VAL A 38 32.14 -7.16 -12.97
C VAL A 38 31.50 -5.89 -12.44
N VAL A 39 31.97 -4.74 -12.94
CA VAL A 39 31.45 -3.42 -12.56
C VAL A 39 30.79 -2.77 -13.76
N PHE A 40 29.53 -2.38 -13.60
CA PHE A 40 28.76 -1.66 -14.62
C PHE A 40 28.75 -0.17 -14.35
N LEU A 41 29.30 0.62 -15.28
CA LEU A 41 29.43 2.08 -15.17
C LEU A 41 28.63 2.80 -16.28
N PRO A 42 28.23 4.07 -16.07
CA PRO A 42 27.44 4.81 -17.06
C PRO A 42 28.22 5.25 -18.30
N LEU A 43 29.55 5.56 -18.17
CA LEU A 43 30.40 6.12 -19.23
C LEU A 43 31.75 5.40 -19.34
N VAL A 44 32.29 5.39 -20.53
CA VAL A 44 33.66 4.88 -20.79
C VAL A 44 34.70 5.66 -19.98
N ALA A 45 34.57 6.99 -19.87
CA ALA A 45 35.48 7.81 -19.10
C ALA A 45 35.49 7.44 -17.61
N THR A 46 34.32 7.27 -17.01
CA THR A 46 34.16 6.83 -15.59
C THR A 46 34.67 5.40 -15.43
N SER A 47 34.47 4.51 -16.41
CA SER A 47 34.96 3.14 -16.40
C SER A 47 36.46 3.08 -16.35
N LYS A 48 37.15 3.85 -17.21
CA LYS A 48 38.60 3.98 -17.21
C LYS A 48 39.16 4.57 -15.91
N ALA A 49 38.57 5.67 -15.43
CA ALA A 49 38.96 6.30 -14.18
C ALA A 49 38.80 5.33 -12.99
N PHE A 50 37.72 4.60 -12.95
CA PHE A 50 37.47 3.65 -11.87
C PHE A 50 38.41 2.44 -11.90
N ARG A 51 38.73 1.90 -13.08
CA ARG A 51 39.81 0.90 -13.25
C ARG A 51 41.11 1.38 -12.64
N ASP A 52 41.52 2.62 -12.91
CA ASP A 52 42.81 3.17 -12.41
C ASP A 52 42.75 3.34 -10.87
N ILE A 53 41.63 3.76 -10.33
CA ILE A 53 41.39 3.82 -8.89
C ILE A 53 41.50 2.43 -8.27
N LEU A 54 40.78 1.43 -8.78
CA LEU A 54 40.82 0.07 -8.29
C LEU A 54 42.23 -0.54 -8.30
N ASN A 55 43.02 -0.25 -9.33
CA ASN A 55 44.41 -0.70 -9.39
C ASN A 55 45.27 -0.04 -8.31
N ARG A 56 45.03 1.24 -7.96
CA ARG A 56 45.67 1.89 -6.80
C ARG A 56 45.29 1.25 -5.48
N HIS A 57 44.04 0.76 -5.35
CA HIS A 57 43.53 0.01 -4.24
C HIS A 57 43.96 -1.47 -4.21
N GLY A 58 44.89 -1.86 -5.13
CA GLY A 58 45.46 -3.20 -5.17
C GLY A 58 44.59 -4.29 -5.74
N PHE A 59 43.55 -3.94 -6.50
CA PHE A 59 42.87 -4.87 -7.38
C PHE A 59 43.71 -5.08 -8.66
N LYS A 60 43.39 -6.16 -9.39
CA LYS A 60 43.85 -6.37 -10.77
C LYS A 60 42.69 -6.04 -11.70
N ALA A 61 42.46 -4.74 -11.93
CA ALA A 61 41.32 -4.28 -12.71
C ALA A 61 41.67 -4.01 -14.17
N ALA A 62 40.85 -4.50 -15.08
CA ALA A 62 40.85 -4.17 -16.49
C ALA A 62 39.59 -3.39 -16.91
N GLU A 63 39.64 -2.77 -18.08
CA GLU A 63 38.48 -2.05 -18.64
C GLU A 63 38.21 -2.47 -20.08
N VAL A 64 36.96 -2.66 -20.43
CA VAL A 64 36.52 -2.91 -21.79
C VAL A 64 35.37 -2.02 -22.18
N ASN A 65 35.39 -1.56 -23.43
CA ASN A 65 34.30 -0.78 -24.01
C ASN A 65 34.11 -1.13 -25.51
N GLY A 66 33.08 -0.56 -26.15
CA GLY A 66 32.77 -0.85 -27.55
C GLY A 66 33.86 -0.53 -28.55
N ASN A 67 34.83 0.33 -28.20
CA ASN A 67 35.94 0.76 -29.04
C ASN A 67 37.30 0.13 -28.64
N SER A 68 37.34 -0.81 -27.70
CA SER A 68 38.55 -1.50 -27.28
C SER A 68 39.03 -2.43 -28.41
N ALA A 69 40.19 -2.15 -28.98
CA ALA A 69 40.81 -2.99 -30.03
C ALA A 69 41.29 -4.35 -29.46
N ASP A 70 41.67 -4.37 -28.18
CA ASP A 70 42.18 -5.50 -27.40
C ASP A 70 41.09 -6.23 -26.60
N ARG A 71 39.83 -5.98 -26.93
CA ARG A 71 38.68 -6.52 -26.20
C ARG A 71 38.76 -8.03 -25.95
N ALA A 72 39.04 -8.81 -26.98
CA ALA A 72 39.08 -10.26 -26.86
C ALA A 72 40.19 -10.69 -25.90
N GLU A 73 41.38 -10.10 -26.03
CA GLU A 73 42.54 -10.41 -25.16
C GLU A 73 42.25 -10.08 -23.68
N VAL A 74 41.62 -8.92 -23.41
CA VAL A 74 41.27 -8.51 -22.04
C VAL A 74 40.24 -9.44 -21.44
N LEU A 75 39.21 -9.85 -22.20
CA LEU A 75 38.18 -10.78 -21.74
C LEU A 75 38.79 -12.17 -21.46
N ASP A 76 39.62 -12.70 -22.35
CA ASP A 76 40.33 -13.96 -22.16
C ASP A 76 41.25 -13.93 -20.94
N ALA A 77 41.99 -12.84 -20.74
CA ALA A 77 42.84 -12.65 -19.57
C ALA A 77 42.04 -12.57 -18.28
N TYR A 78 40.90 -11.89 -18.31
CA TYR A 78 39.95 -11.88 -17.19
C TYR A 78 39.40 -13.29 -16.91
N GLU A 79 39.02 -14.06 -17.91
CA GLU A 79 38.56 -15.45 -17.73
C GLU A 79 39.63 -16.34 -17.13
N ARG A 80 40.90 -16.22 -17.56
CA ARG A 80 42.06 -16.92 -16.99
C ARG A 80 42.43 -16.47 -15.56
N GLY A 81 41.83 -15.36 -15.04
CA GLY A 81 42.08 -14.85 -13.71
C GLY A 81 43.31 -13.94 -13.58
N GLU A 82 43.85 -13.44 -14.68
CA GLU A 82 44.91 -12.42 -14.68
C GLU A 82 44.38 -11.09 -14.10
N TYR A 83 43.11 -10.81 -14.38
CA TYR A 83 42.33 -9.74 -13.75
C TYR A 83 41.27 -10.32 -12.86
N ASN A 84 41.02 -9.68 -11.72
CA ASN A 84 39.92 -10.06 -10.83
C ASN A 84 38.73 -9.07 -10.91
N VAL A 85 38.91 -7.89 -11.49
CA VAL A 85 37.82 -6.91 -11.70
C VAL A 85 37.79 -6.49 -13.17
N LEU A 86 36.60 -6.48 -13.74
CA LEU A 86 36.35 -6.01 -15.10
C LEU A 86 35.36 -4.83 -15.07
N CYS A 87 35.85 -3.63 -15.36
CA CYS A 87 35.06 -2.43 -15.52
C CYS A 87 34.54 -2.32 -16.95
N ASN A 88 33.26 -1.99 -17.11
CA ASN A 88 32.67 -1.78 -18.41
C ASN A 88 31.58 -0.71 -18.43
N ALA A 89 31.46 -0.05 -19.59
CA ALA A 89 30.39 0.88 -19.88
C ALA A 89 29.47 0.27 -20.94
N MET A 90 28.39 -0.41 -20.51
CA MET A 90 27.28 -0.97 -21.33
C MET A 90 27.62 -2.18 -22.22
N LEU A 91 28.89 -2.53 -22.38
CA LEU A 91 29.28 -3.52 -23.37
C LEU A 91 28.90 -4.95 -23.01
N LEU A 92 29.01 -5.29 -21.72
CA LEU A 92 28.87 -6.66 -21.23
C LEU A 92 27.40 -7.02 -20.88
N THR A 93 26.44 -6.22 -21.30
CA THR A 93 25.04 -6.53 -21.15
C THR A 93 24.52 -7.61 -22.09
N GLU A 94 25.19 -7.77 -23.25
CA GLU A 94 24.84 -8.78 -24.26
C GLU A 94 26.08 -9.53 -24.77
N GLY A 95 25.90 -10.80 -25.12
CA GLY A 95 26.85 -11.61 -25.91
C GLY A 95 28.10 -12.13 -25.20
N TRP A 96 28.51 -11.64 -24.02
CA TRP A 96 29.65 -12.17 -23.26
C TRP A 96 29.19 -13.08 -22.12
N ASP A 97 29.89 -14.17 -21.88
CA ASP A 97 29.56 -15.16 -20.87
C ASP A 97 30.83 -15.57 -20.08
N CYS A 98 30.79 -15.30 -18.77
CA CYS A 98 31.79 -15.78 -17.83
C CYS A 98 31.10 -16.28 -16.55
N PRO A 99 30.76 -17.57 -16.48
CA PRO A 99 30.01 -18.15 -15.34
C PRO A 99 30.75 -18.03 -14.00
N ALA A 100 32.07 -17.88 -14.03
CA ALA A 100 32.91 -17.72 -12.84
C ALA A 100 32.76 -16.36 -12.13
N VAL A 101 32.03 -15.40 -12.70
CA VAL A 101 31.71 -14.11 -12.04
C VAL A 101 30.86 -14.38 -10.79
N ASP A 102 31.38 -14.00 -9.62
CA ASP A 102 30.78 -14.19 -8.32
C ASP A 102 30.52 -12.88 -7.56
N CYS A 103 30.80 -11.74 -8.20
CA CYS A 103 30.44 -10.42 -7.72
C CYS A 103 30.00 -9.50 -8.87
N VAL A 104 28.88 -8.82 -8.70
CA VAL A 104 28.40 -7.77 -9.62
C VAL A 104 28.26 -6.47 -8.85
N VAL A 105 28.90 -5.41 -9.37
CA VAL A 105 28.82 -4.06 -8.82
C VAL A 105 28.04 -3.18 -9.80
N VAL A 106 26.91 -2.63 -9.34
CA VAL A 106 26.06 -1.77 -10.15
C VAL A 106 26.28 -0.31 -9.77
N LEU A 107 27.04 0.41 -10.61
CA LEU A 107 27.28 1.85 -10.51
C LEU A 107 26.53 2.62 -11.60
N ARG A 108 25.67 1.94 -12.34
CA ARG A 108 24.78 2.51 -13.32
C ARG A 108 23.34 2.32 -12.91
N PRO A 109 22.77 3.28 -12.19
CA PRO A 109 21.33 3.26 -11.89
C PRO A 109 20.52 3.29 -13.19
N THR A 110 19.45 2.50 -13.23
CA THR A 110 18.52 2.42 -14.38
C THR A 110 17.08 2.24 -13.92
N LYS A 111 16.15 2.75 -14.73
CA LYS A 111 14.69 2.48 -14.58
C LYS A 111 14.25 1.28 -15.40
N ILE A 112 15.12 0.77 -16.28
CA ILE A 112 14.81 -0.31 -17.21
C ILE A 112 15.10 -1.65 -16.53
N ARG A 113 14.06 -2.34 -16.08
CA ARG A 113 14.17 -3.63 -15.38
C ARG A 113 14.94 -4.68 -16.16
N SER A 114 14.70 -4.79 -17.47
CA SER A 114 15.42 -5.74 -18.33
C SER A 114 16.93 -5.48 -18.35
N LEU A 115 17.36 -4.21 -18.39
CA LEU A 115 18.76 -3.85 -18.33
C LEU A 115 19.37 -4.21 -16.97
N TYR A 116 18.68 -3.92 -15.88
CA TYR A 116 19.13 -4.30 -14.54
C TYR A 116 19.28 -5.83 -14.41
N GLN A 117 18.28 -6.57 -14.88
CA GLN A 117 18.32 -8.05 -14.89
C GLN A 117 19.46 -8.59 -15.76
N GLN A 118 19.77 -7.96 -16.89
CA GLN A 118 20.91 -8.34 -17.73
C GLN A 118 22.26 -8.11 -17.02
N MET A 119 22.43 -6.98 -16.34
CA MET A 119 23.63 -6.69 -15.56
C MET A 119 23.86 -7.72 -14.46
N VAL A 120 22.86 -7.95 -13.61
CA VAL A 120 22.98 -8.91 -12.50
C VAL A 120 23.03 -10.35 -12.99
N GLY A 121 22.31 -10.68 -14.06
CA GLY A 121 22.31 -11.99 -14.69
C GLY A 121 23.68 -12.47 -15.19
N ARG A 122 24.65 -11.56 -15.38
CA ARG A 122 26.05 -11.97 -15.72
C ARG A 122 26.71 -12.75 -14.58
N GLY A 123 26.32 -12.45 -13.32
CA GLY A 123 26.84 -13.15 -12.17
C GLY A 123 25.96 -14.30 -11.67
N SER A 124 24.74 -14.48 -12.17
CA SER A 124 23.82 -15.49 -11.63
C SER A 124 24.06 -16.93 -12.12
N ARG A 125 24.98 -17.12 -13.07
CA ARG A 125 25.26 -18.45 -13.62
C ARG A 125 26.05 -19.34 -12.66
N LEU A 126 25.76 -20.61 -12.68
CA LEU A 126 26.48 -21.62 -11.89
C LEU A 126 27.85 -21.89 -12.49
N ALA A 127 28.87 -22.01 -11.65
CA ALA A 127 30.22 -22.41 -12.05
C ALA A 127 30.87 -23.29 -10.96
N PRO A 128 31.79 -24.18 -11.32
CA PRO A 128 32.53 -24.99 -10.35
C PRO A 128 33.26 -24.08 -9.32
N GLY A 129 33.08 -24.36 -8.03
CA GLY A 129 33.74 -23.59 -6.95
C GLY A 129 33.04 -22.27 -6.57
N LYS A 130 32.06 -21.81 -7.31
CA LYS A 130 31.27 -20.64 -7.00
C LYS A 130 30.19 -21.01 -5.95
N LYS A 131 30.19 -20.32 -4.83
CA LYS A 131 29.27 -20.56 -3.71
C LYS A 131 28.02 -19.70 -3.79
N ASP A 132 28.17 -18.43 -4.13
CA ASP A 132 27.14 -17.41 -4.15
C ASP A 132 27.43 -16.35 -5.22
N LEU A 133 26.52 -15.42 -5.37
CA LEU A 133 26.72 -14.17 -6.10
C LEU A 133 26.56 -13.00 -5.13
N LEU A 134 27.61 -12.23 -4.93
CA LEU A 134 27.53 -10.97 -4.21
C LEU A 134 27.08 -9.86 -5.18
N LEU A 135 25.99 -9.19 -4.83
CA LEU A 135 25.51 -7.99 -5.53
C LEU A 135 25.78 -6.76 -4.66
N LEU A 136 26.65 -5.87 -5.14
CA LEU A 136 26.89 -4.56 -4.54
C LEU A 136 26.12 -3.51 -5.35
N ASP A 137 25.08 -2.97 -4.74
CA ASP A 137 24.28 -1.88 -5.28
C ASP A 137 24.35 -0.68 -4.34
N PHE A 138 24.89 0.42 -4.82
CA PHE A 138 25.07 1.64 -4.02
C PHE A 138 23.79 2.46 -4.03
N LEU A 139 22.80 2.04 -3.21
CA LEU A 139 21.41 2.57 -3.11
C LEU A 139 21.32 4.08 -2.82
N TRP A 140 22.37 4.72 -2.32
CA TRP A 140 22.39 6.17 -2.10
C TRP A 140 22.13 6.99 -3.38
N LEU A 141 22.33 6.40 -4.56
CA LEU A 141 21.96 6.97 -5.86
C LEU A 141 20.43 6.90 -6.11
N THR A 142 19.67 6.14 -5.33
CA THR A 142 18.27 5.80 -5.62
C THR A 142 17.24 6.55 -4.79
N GLU A 143 17.61 7.29 -3.74
CA GLU A 143 16.68 7.95 -2.79
C GLU A 143 15.64 8.88 -3.42
N ARG A 144 15.87 9.37 -4.63
CA ARG A 144 14.98 10.35 -5.27
C ARG A 144 14.23 9.85 -6.51
N HIS A 145 14.39 8.57 -6.89
CA HIS A 145 13.91 8.07 -8.19
C HIS A 145 13.44 6.62 -8.13
N ASN A 146 12.40 6.28 -8.92
CA ASN A 146 11.96 4.89 -9.12
C ASN A 146 12.99 4.10 -9.95
N LEU A 147 14.08 3.72 -9.32
CA LEU A 147 15.14 2.91 -9.94
C LEU A 147 14.88 1.42 -9.71
N CYS A 148 15.44 0.60 -10.59
CA CYS A 148 15.53 -0.83 -10.33
C CYS A 148 16.47 -1.08 -9.16
N ARG A 149 16.04 -1.96 -8.24
CA ARG A 149 16.71 -2.30 -6.99
C ARG A 149 16.88 -3.82 -6.91
N PRO A 150 17.70 -4.36 -6.01
CA PRO A 150 17.82 -5.80 -5.80
C PRO A 150 16.46 -6.49 -5.61
N ALA A 151 15.57 -5.87 -4.86
CA ALA A 151 14.18 -6.35 -4.68
C ALA A 151 13.42 -6.53 -6.01
N SER A 152 13.72 -5.72 -7.05
CA SER A 152 13.09 -5.81 -8.37
C SER A 152 13.45 -7.10 -9.14
N LEU A 153 14.45 -7.85 -8.70
CA LEU A 153 14.83 -9.13 -9.33
C LEU A 153 13.89 -10.26 -8.92
N VAL A 154 13.50 -10.30 -7.65
CA VAL A 154 12.78 -11.41 -7.03
C VAL A 154 11.31 -11.08 -6.74
N CYS A 155 10.98 -9.84 -6.36
CA CYS A 155 9.63 -9.44 -6.03
C CYS A 155 8.83 -9.03 -7.27
N LYS A 156 7.61 -9.58 -7.41
CA LYS A 156 6.64 -9.19 -8.46
C LYS A 156 5.71 -8.06 -8.00
N ASP A 157 5.38 -8.03 -6.72
CA ASP A 157 4.52 -7.02 -6.10
C ASP A 157 5.36 -5.85 -5.60
N GLU A 158 4.96 -4.62 -5.94
CA GLU A 158 5.72 -3.40 -5.64
C GLU A 158 5.80 -3.13 -4.13
N LYS A 159 4.73 -3.44 -3.37
CA LYS A 159 4.72 -3.28 -1.91
C LYS A 159 5.69 -4.24 -1.20
N VAL A 160 5.80 -5.46 -1.73
CA VAL A 160 6.78 -6.43 -1.23
C VAL A 160 8.20 -5.96 -1.55
N ALA A 161 8.41 -5.45 -2.77
CA ALA A 161 9.70 -4.90 -3.19
C ALA A 161 10.11 -3.67 -2.34
N GLU A 162 9.19 -2.80 -1.98
CA GLU A 162 9.43 -1.66 -1.07
C GLU A 162 9.86 -2.13 0.32
N LYS A 163 9.14 -3.10 0.90
CA LYS A 163 9.48 -3.67 2.21
C LYS A 163 10.84 -4.34 2.23
N MET A 164 11.13 -5.14 1.20
CA MET A 164 12.42 -5.77 1.04
C MET A 164 13.54 -4.72 0.90
N THR A 165 13.33 -3.67 0.11
CA THR A 165 14.29 -2.57 -0.03
C THR A 165 14.58 -1.92 1.30
N LYS A 166 13.54 -1.62 2.09
CA LYS A 166 13.72 -1.04 3.42
C LYS A 166 14.55 -1.94 4.35
N ARG A 167 14.31 -3.26 4.32
CA ARG A 167 15.14 -4.21 5.08
C ARG A 167 16.61 -4.21 4.65
N LEU A 168 16.86 -4.12 3.32
CA LEU A 168 18.21 -4.00 2.79
C LEU A 168 18.88 -2.70 3.26
N GLU A 169 18.16 -1.58 3.29
CA GLU A 169 18.66 -0.30 3.82
C GLU A 169 18.94 -0.39 5.32
N ASP A 170 18.03 -0.99 6.09
CA ASP A 170 18.15 -1.16 7.55
C ASP A 170 19.28 -2.13 7.94
N SER A 171 19.80 -2.94 7.01
CA SER A 171 20.89 -3.89 7.25
C SER A 171 22.27 -3.22 7.48
N ALA A 172 22.36 -1.91 7.32
CA ALA A 172 23.58 -1.12 7.55
C ALA A 172 24.81 -1.66 6.78
N GLY A 173 24.60 -2.18 5.55
CA GLY A 173 25.65 -2.72 4.69
C GLY A 173 26.05 -4.18 4.96
N MET A 174 25.38 -4.88 5.86
CA MET A 174 25.55 -6.33 5.98
C MET A 174 24.93 -7.05 4.78
N ALA A 175 25.61 -8.09 4.31
CA ALA A 175 25.08 -8.92 3.23
C ALA A 175 23.85 -9.70 3.72
N LEU A 176 22.74 -9.62 2.99
CA LEU A 176 21.52 -10.37 3.24
C LEU A 176 21.27 -11.38 2.13
N ASP A 177 20.67 -12.52 2.48
CA ASP A 177 20.14 -13.45 1.52
C ASP A 177 18.89 -12.84 0.87
N ILE A 178 18.92 -12.73 -0.47
CA ILE A 178 17.84 -12.07 -1.24
C ILE A 178 16.55 -12.88 -1.21
N GLU A 179 16.62 -14.22 -1.22
CA GLU A 179 15.43 -15.08 -1.20
C GLU A 179 14.78 -15.04 0.17
N GLU A 180 15.57 -15.13 1.25
CA GLU A 180 15.07 -15.04 2.63
C GLU A 180 14.44 -13.66 2.91
N ALA A 181 15.10 -12.58 2.48
CA ALA A 181 14.59 -11.22 2.63
C ALA A 181 13.28 -10.99 1.84
N ALA A 182 13.12 -11.62 0.67
CA ALA A 182 11.90 -11.55 -0.12
C ALA A 182 10.76 -12.32 0.55
N ASP A 183 11.00 -13.53 1.04
CA ASP A 183 10.00 -14.36 1.73
C ASP A 183 9.48 -13.67 3.01
N GLU A 184 10.37 -13.08 3.79
CA GLU A 184 9.99 -12.32 4.98
C GLU A 184 9.18 -11.07 4.63
N ALA A 185 9.56 -10.32 3.58
CA ALA A 185 8.84 -9.15 3.10
C ALA A 185 7.43 -9.52 2.60
N GLU A 186 7.27 -10.70 1.97
CA GLU A 186 5.97 -11.21 1.54
C GLU A 186 5.08 -11.56 2.74
N ARG A 187 5.62 -12.25 3.76
CA ARG A 187 4.88 -12.55 5.00
C ARG A 187 4.40 -11.27 5.68
N ASP A 188 5.24 -10.26 5.79
CA ASP A 188 4.87 -8.96 6.39
C ASP A 188 3.80 -8.24 5.56
N ALA A 189 3.85 -8.32 4.23
CA ALA A 189 2.84 -7.73 3.36
C ALA A 189 1.48 -8.43 3.50
N VAL A 190 1.46 -9.76 3.65
CA VAL A 190 0.25 -10.55 3.90
C VAL A 190 -0.33 -10.21 5.26
N ALA A 191 0.48 -10.19 6.32
CA ALA A 191 0.03 -9.86 7.67
C ALA A 191 -0.59 -8.46 7.76
N GLU A 192 -0.01 -7.47 7.10
CA GLU A 192 -0.60 -6.12 7.04
C GLU A 192 -1.92 -6.06 6.29
N ARG A 193 -2.06 -6.81 5.17
CA ARG A 193 -3.33 -6.91 4.44
C ARG A 193 -4.41 -7.52 5.33
N GLU A 194 -4.10 -8.61 6.03
CA GLU A 194 -5.03 -9.26 6.95
C GLU A 194 -5.46 -8.34 8.10
N ALA A 195 -4.51 -7.62 8.71
CA ALA A 195 -4.80 -6.66 9.77
C ALA A 195 -5.66 -5.49 9.28
N SER A 196 -5.40 -4.96 8.08
CA SER A 196 -6.21 -3.92 7.46
C SER A 196 -7.63 -4.40 7.18
N LEU A 197 -7.77 -5.59 6.60
CA LEU A 197 -9.08 -6.21 6.31
C LEU A 197 -9.89 -6.46 7.59
N ALA A 198 -9.23 -6.97 8.64
CA ALA A 198 -9.88 -7.18 9.94
C ALA A 198 -10.37 -5.86 10.55
N LYS A 199 -9.58 -4.78 10.44
CA LYS A 199 -9.96 -3.44 10.89
C LYS A 199 -11.16 -2.89 10.12
N GLU A 200 -11.17 -3.03 8.78
CA GLU A 200 -12.27 -2.61 7.93
C GLU A 200 -13.56 -3.40 8.24
N LEU A 201 -13.46 -4.72 8.37
CA LEU A 201 -14.59 -5.57 8.74
C LEU A 201 -15.16 -5.21 10.12
N LYS A 202 -14.29 -4.90 11.09
CA LYS A 202 -14.74 -4.43 12.40
C LYS A 202 -15.47 -3.09 12.29
N ALA A 203 -14.92 -2.13 11.55
CA ALA A 203 -15.54 -0.83 11.31
C ALA A 203 -16.89 -0.97 10.60
N MET A 204 -17.00 -1.84 9.58
CA MET A 204 -18.27 -2.13 8.91
C MET A 204 -19.31 -2.73 9.86
N ARG A 205 -18.92 -3.68 10.72
CA ARG A 205 -19.81 -4.29 11.72
C ARG A 205 -20.31 -3.25 12.73
N GLU A 206 -19.42 -2.37 13.21
CA GLU A 206 -19.79 -1.29 14.13
C GLU A 206 -20.72 -0.26 13.47
N ARG A 207 -20.49 0.05 12.18
CA ARG A 207 -21.34 0.91 11.37
C ARG A 207 -22.73 0.33 11.22
N LYS A 208 -22.88 -0.94 10.82
CA LYS A 208 -24.17 -1.64 10.73
C LYS A 208 -24.92 -1.69 12.05
N ARG A 209 -24.23 -1.84 13.17
CA ARG A 209 -24.85 -1.82 14.50
C ARG A 209 -25.51 -0.48 14.88
N LYS A 210 -25.10 0.62 14.25
CA LYS A 210 -25.63 1.97 14.53
C LYS A 210 -26.76 2.38 13.60
N LEU A 211 -27.03 1.64 12.55
CA LEU A 211 -28.04 1.95 11.54
C LEU A 211 -29.32 1.16 11.79
N VAL A 212 -30.44 1.70 11.37
CA VAL A 212 -31.77 1.08 11.44
C VAL A 212 -32.09 0.48 10.08
N ASP A 213 -32.62 -0.74 10.07
CA ASP A 213 -33.14 -1.35 8.86
C ASP A 213 -34.34 -0.57 8.34
N PRO A 214 -34.44 -0.25 7.03
CA PRO A 214 -35.59 0.46 6.47
C PRO A 214 -36.96 -0.18 6.77
N ILE A 215 -37.06 -1.50 6.69
CA ILE A 215 -38.28 -2.23 6.91
C ILE A 215 -38.70 -2.08 8.38
N GLN A 216 -37.77 -2.29 9.31
CA GLN A 216 -38.03 -2.08 10.74
C GLN A 216 -38.43 -0.63 11.01
N TYR A 217 -37.80 0.34 10.34
CA TYR A 217 -38.14 1.75 10.47
C TYR A 217 -39.59 2.04 10.01
N PHE A 218 -40.03 1.43 8.89
CA PHE A 218 -41.42 1.58 8.41
C PHE A 218 -42.42 1.13 9.45
N PHE A 219 -42.19 -0.02 10.08
CA PHE A 219 -43.07 -0.50 11.16
C PHE A 219 -43.05 0.44 12.36
N SER A 220 -41.88 0.93 12.76
CA SER A 220 -41.76 1.83 13.91
C SER A 220 -42.45 3.17 13.73
N ILE A 221 -42.59 3.67 12.51
CA ILE A 221 -43.26 4.94 12.19
C ILE A 221 -44.67 4.75 11.63
N GLU A 222 -45.20 3.52 11.68
CA GLU A 222 -46.53 3.14 11.20
C GLU A 222 -46.78 3.49 9.72
N ALA A 223 -45.72 3.46 8.89
CA ALA A 223 -45.76 3.76 7.46
C ALA A 223 -45.94 2.48 6.62
N GLY A 224 -47.10 1.85 6.71
CA GLY A 224 -47.45 0.64 5.96
C GLY A 224 -47.44 0.85 4.44
N ASP A 225 -47.65 2.08 4.00
CA ASP A 225 -47.54 2.50 2.58
C ASP A 225 -46.14 2.32 2.02
N LEU A 226 -45.10 2.47 2.82
CA LEU A 226 -43.71 2.29 2.41
C LEU A 226 -43.26 0.81 2.43
N ALA A 227 -43.84 0.01 3.30
CA ALA A 227 -43.53 -1.42 3.37
C ALA A 227 -44.02 -2.19 2.13
N GLY A 228 -45.03 -1.69 1.45
CA GLY A 228 -45.56 -2.25 0.20
C GLY A 228 -45.23 -1.42 -1.04
N TYR A 229 -44.26 -0.54 -0.98
CA TYR A 229 -43.92 0.34 -2.10
C TYR A 229 -43.42 -0.45 -3.31
N GLU A 230 -44.07 -0.28 -4.46
CA GLU A 230 -43.68 -0.79 -5.74
C GLU A 230 -43.31 0.37 -6.69
N PRO A 231 -42.09 0.39 -7.27
CA PRO A 231 -41.67 1.45 -8.17
C PRO A 231 -42.45 1.41 -9.47
N THR A 232 -43.09 2.51 -9.83
CA THR A 232 -43.94 2.63 -11.02
C THR A 232 -43.16 3.18 -12.22
N PHE A 233 -42.41 4.25 -12.03
CA PHE A 233 -41.67 4.93 -13.08
C PHE A 233 -40.31 4.28 -13.36
N MET A 234 -39.81 4.43 -14.61
CA MET A 234 -38.51 3.85 -15.00
C MET A 234 -37.34 4.33 -14.12
N TRP A 235 -37.34 5.60 -13.71
CA TRP A 235 -36.29 6.16 -12.86
C TRP A 235 -36.33 5.61 -11.43
N GLU A 236 -37.50 5.23 -10.95
CA GLU A 236 -37.66 4.62 -9.62
C GLU A 236 -37.10 3.21 -9.54
N LYS A 237 -37.14 2.48 -10.67
CA LYS A 237 -36.68 1.09 -10.79
C LYS A 237 -35.13 0.99 -10.82
N GLY A 238 -34.45 2.10 -11.13
CA GLY A 238 -32.99 2.16 -11.13
C GLY A 238 -32.40 2.05 -9.73
N PRO A 239 -31.10 1.77 -9.60
CA PRO A 239 -30.43 1.71 -8.29
C PRO A 239 -30.46 3.09 -7.62
N ALA A 240 -30.52 3.12 -6.30
CA ALA A 240 -30.40 4.33 -5.52
C ALA A 240 -29.06 5.02 -5.77
N THR A 241 -29.08 6.34 -5.93
CA THR A 241 -27.84 7.12 -6.16
C THR A 241 -26.98 7.16 -4.91
N GLN A 242 -25.68 7.31 -5.10
CA GLN A 242 -24.75 7.40 -3.98
C GLN A 242 -25.08 8.55 -3.01
N LYS A 243 -25.58 9.68 -3.52
CA LYS A 243 -26.03 10.80 -2.69
C LYS A 243 -27.25 10.44 -1.82
N GLN A 244 -28.20 9.70 -2.36
CA GLN A 244 -29.38 9.20 -1.63
C GLN A 244 -28.93 8.24 -0.51
N LEU A 245 -28.07 7.27 -0.82
CA LEU A 245 -27.55 6.30 0.15
C LEU A 245 -26.76 6.98 1.29
N GLN A 246 -25.92 7.96 0.96
CA GLN A 246 -25.18 8.75 1.93
C GLN A 246 -26.10 9.57 2.83
N TYR A 247 -27.18 10.16 2.27
CA TYR A 247 -28.17 10.89 3.05
C TYR A 247 -28.88 10.00 4.06
N LEU A 248 -29.35 8.83 3.60
CA LEU A 248 -30.04 7.85 4.46
C LEU A 248 -29.15 7.40 5.61
N GLU A 249 -27.89 7.07 5.31
CA GLU A 249 -26.92 6.65 6.30
C GLU A 249 -26.63 7.74 7.34
N ALA A 250 -26.42 8.97 6.91
CA ALA A 250 -26.20 10.12 7.81
C ALA A 250 -27.39 10.30 8.80
N HIS A 251 -28.60 9.96 8.35
CA HIS A 251 -29.82 10.02 9.17
C HIS A 251 -30.12 8.74 9.94
N GLY A 252 -29.24 7.73 9.88
CA GLY A 252 -29.33 6.53 10.71
C GLY A 252 -30.06 5.36 10.07
N ILE A 253 -30.38 5.40 8.79
CA ILE A 253 -30.99 4.30 8.03
C ILE A 253 -29.88 3.50 7.30
N ALA A 254 -29.97 2.17 7.35
CA ALA A 254 -29.04 1.29 6.67
C ALA A 254 -29.24 1.36 5.15
N PRO A 255 -28.21 1.73 4.36
CA PRO A 255 -28.36 1.89 2.91
C PRO A 255 -28.34 0.55 2.15
N ASP A 256 -27.79 -0.50 2.75
CA ASP A 256 -27.51 -1.79 2.10
C ASP A 256 -28.78 -2.54 1.64
N THR A 257 -29.93 -2.22 2.23
CA THR A 257 -31.24 -2.86 1.97
C THR A 257 -32.18 -1.97 1.16
N VAL A 258 -31.69 -0.83 0.68
CA VAL A 258 -32.47 0.10 -0.17
C VAL A 258 -32.27 -0.28 -1.62
N GLU A 259 -33.22 -1.03 -2.19
CA GLU A 259 -33.09 -1.70 -3.49
C GLU A 259 -33.11 -0.76 -4.70
N ASN A 260 -33.89 0.34 -4.61
CA ASN A 260 -34.12 1.20 -5.77
C ASN A 260 -34.20 2.69 -5.43
N ALA A 261 -34.09 3.54 -6.44
CA ALA A 261 -34.09 4.99 -6.31
C ALA A 261 -35.46 5.54 -5.83
N GLY A 262 -36.55 4.88 -6.18
CA GLY A 262 -37.88 5.27 -5.73
C GLY A 262 -38.03 5.12 -4.24
N LEU A 263 -37.68 3.95 -3.67
CA LEU A 263 -37.73 3.70 -2.24
C LEU A 263 -36.79 4.66 -1.48
N ALA A 264 -35.60 4.91 -2.02
CA ALA A 264 -34.67 5.88 -1.45
C ALA A 264 -35.27 7.29 -1.37
N THR A 265 -35.97 7.71 -2.42
CA THR A 265 -36.64 9.02 -2.48
C THR A 265 -37.75 9.11 -1.45
N GLN A 266 -38.63 8.10 -1.38
CA GLN A 266 -39.72 8.04 -0.41
C GLN A 266 -39.21 8.08 1.04
N LEU A 267 -38.16 7.33 1.35
CA LEU A 267 -37.49 7.36 2.67
C LEU A 267 -36.94 8.76 3.00
N ILE A 268 -36.29 9.41 2.06
CA ILE A 268 -35.72 10.75 2.28
C ILE A 268 -36.82 11.78 2.51
N GLU A 269 -37.91 11.72 1.74
CA GLU A 269 -39.07 12.60 1.90
C GLU A 269 -39.71 12.39 3.27
N ARG A 270 -39.91 11.14 3.68
CA ARG A 270 -40.45 10.80 4.98
C ARG A 270 -39.56 11.29 6.12
N LEU A 271 -38.25 11.12 6.03
CA LEU A 271 -37.30 11.64 7.02
C LEU A 271 -37.39 13.16 7.14
N LYS A 272 -37.42 13.88 6.02
CA LYS A 272 -37.56 15.34 6.01
C LYS A 272 -38.86 15.83 6.63
N MET A 273 -39.98 15.20 6.23
CA MET A 273 -41.29 15.55 6.76
C MET A 273 -41.33 15.31 8.28
N ARG A 274 -40.81 14.20 8.77
CA ARG A 274 -40.76 13.91 10.20
C ARG A 274 -39.88 14.89 10.96
N GLN A 275 -38.75 15.28 10.39
CA GLN A 275 -37.87 16.29 10.98
C GLN A 275 -38.55 17.66 11.06
N GLN A 276 -39.28 18.07 10.02
CA GLN A 276 -40.06 19.32 10.02
C GLN A 276 -41.19 19.31 11.08
N ASN A 277 -41.79 18.13 11.29
CA ASN A 277 -42.85 17.95 12.31
C ASN A 277 -42.33 17.71 13.73
N GLY A 278 -40.99 17.79 13.93
CA GLY A 278 -40.35 17.63 15.23
C GLY A 278 -40.56 16.23 15.85
N LEU A 279 -40.68 15.18 15.02
CA LEU A 279 -40.85 13.80 15.46
C LEU A 279 -39.49 13.12 15.73
N SER A 280 -39.54 12.02 16.49
CA SER A 280 -38.38 11.22 16.86
C SER A 280 -37.58 10.74 15.65
N THR A 281 -36.24 10.76 15.79
CA THR A 281 -35.29 10.33 14.76
C THR A 281 -35.14 8.81 14.71
N PRO A 282 -34.69 8.22 13.59
CA PRO A 282 -34.42 6.78 13.52
C PRO A 282 -33.51 6.26 14.63
N LYS A 283 -32.50 7.03 15.04
CA LYS A 283 -31.60 6.66 16.13
C LYS A 283 -32.26 6.63 17.49
N GLN A 284 -33.14 7.61 17.77
CA GLN A 284 -33.91 7.66 19.00
C GLN A 284 -34.93 6.51 19.06
N ILE A 285 -35.68 6.27 17.98
CA ILE A 285 -36.62 5.16 17.84
C ILE A 285 -35.92 3.85 18.16
N ARG A 286 -34.86 3.53 17.45
CA ARG A 286 -34.11 2.30 17.66
C ARG A 286 -33.59 2.13 19.08
N PHE A 287 -33.09 3.20 19.70
CA PHE A 287 -32.55 3.13 21.05
C PHE A 287 -33.66 2.81 22.05
N LEU A 288 -34.76 3.53 21.97
CA LEU A 288 -35.88 3.36 22.92
C LEU A 288 -36.64 2.05 22.70
N GLU A 289 -36.89 1.63 21.46
CA GLU A 289 -37.51 0.34 21.16
C GLU A 289 -36.66 -0.83 21.66
N ARG A 290 -35.34 -0.74 21.56
CA ARG A 290 -34.42 -1.74 22.16
C ARG A 290 -34.50 -1.79 23.69
N LYS A 291 -34.95 -0.72 24.33
CA LYS A 291 -35.24 -0.67 25.76
C LYS A 291 -36.66 -1.11 26.09
N GLY A 292 -37.46 -1.52 25.10
CA GLY A 292 -38.81 -2.05 25.24
C GLY A 292 -39.93 -1.02 25.16
N PHE A 293 -39.61 0.23 24.80
CA PHE A 293 -40.64 1.25 24.56
C PHE A 293 -41.37 0.97 23.25
N SER A 294 -42.70 1.20 23.25
CA SER A 294 -43.58 1.00 22.09
C SER A 294 -43.94 2.33 21.43
N HIS A 295 -44.32 2.29 20.15
CA HIS A 295 -44.82 3.45 19.40
C HIS A 295 -43.88 4.68 19.43
N VAL A 296 -42.57 4.47 19.58
CA VAL A 296 -41.60 5.57 19.69
C VAL A 296 -41.58 6.42 18.41
N GLY A 297 -41.99 5.86 17.29
CA GLY A 297 -42.14 6.59 16.04
C GLY A 297 -43.18 7.72 16.09
N THR A 298 -44.14 7.68 16.99
CA THR A 298 -45.15 8.75 17.17
C THR A 298 -44.70 9.85 18.13
N TRP A 299 -43.60 9.64 18.86
CA TRP A 299 -43.14 10.60 19.87
C TRP A 299 -42.51 11.85 19.22
N SER A 300 -42.59 12.98 19.94
CA SER A 300 -41.83 14.16 19.57
C SER A 300 -40.33 13.92 19.80
N PHE A 301 -39.50 14.64 19.07
CA PHE A 301 -38.06 14.65 19.26
C PHE A 301 -37.65 14.97 20.69
N SER A 302 -38.32 15.96 21.30
CA SER A 302 -38.05 16.39 22.66
C SER A 302 -38.41 15.31 23.69
N ALA A 303 -39.56 14.66 23.55
CA ALA A 303 -39.97 13.57 24.42
C ALA A 303 -39.03 12.38 24.38
N ALA A 304 -38.60 11.99 23.16
CA ALA A 304 -37.63 10.94 22.97
C ALA A 304 -36.26 11.31 23.57
N SER A 305 -35.82 12.56 23.38
CA SER A 305 -34.55 13.06 23.96
C SER A 305 -34.59 13.09 25.49
N SER A 306 -35.70 13.56 26.09
CA SER A 306 -35.87 13.59 27.54
C SER A 306 -35.81 12.17 28.13
N MET A 307 -36.51 11.19 27.54
CA MET A 307 -36.45 9.81 28.00
C MET A 307 -35.06 9.20 27.89
N ILE A 308 -34.35 9.48 26.79
CA ILE A 308 -32.95 9.04 26.63
C ILE A 308 -32.05 9.66 27.71
N GLY A 309 -32.24 10.95 28.03
CA GLY A 309 -31.52 11.63 29.11
C GLY A 309 -31.75 10.96 30.46
N ARG A 310 -33.02 10.70 30.83
CA ARG A 310 -33.39 9.98 32.07
C ARG A 310 -32.78 8.59 32.17
N ILE A 311 -32.73 7.85 31.06
CA ILE A 311 -32.06 6.54 30.99
C ILE A 311 -30.55 6.68 31.16
N ALA A 312 -29.92 7.70 30.56
CA ALA A 312 -28.49 7.95 30.70
C ALA A 312 -28.10 8.35 32.12
N GLU A 313 -28.88 9.20 32.77
CA GLU A 313 -28.70 9.59 34.18
C GLU A 313 -28.87 8.41 35.15
N ASN A 314 -29.64 7.37 34.77
CA ASN A 314 -29.83 6.15 35.53
C ASN A 314 -28.93 4.99 35.05
N ASP A 315 -27.66 5.27 34.79
CA ASP A 315 -26.64 4.27 34.37
C ASP A 315 -27.07 3.39 33.20
N TRP A 316 -27.75 3.99 32.21
CA TRP A 316 -28.28 3.31 31.02
C TRP A 316 -29.30 2.23 31.31
N ARG A 317 -29.94 2.26 32.54
CA ARG A 317 -31.03 1.40 32.95
C ARG A 317 -32.34 2.18 32.88
N ILE A 318 -33.44 1.45 32.71
CA ILE A 318 -34.76 2.06 32.76
C ILE A 318 -35.03 2.58 34.19
N PRO A 319 -35.42 3.87 34.37
CA PRO A 319 -35.73 4.40 35.68
C PRO A 319 -36.83 3.61 36.39
N SER A 320 -36.76 3.48 37.72
CA SER A 320 -37.74 2.78 38.51
C SER A 320 -39.13 3.43 38.37
N GLY A 321 -40.17 2.61 38.25
CA GLY A 321 -41.55 3.09 38.07
C GLY A 321 -41.98 3.28 36.60
N ILE A 322 -41.07 3.12 35.63
CA ILE A 322 -41.42 3.18 34.20
C ILE A 322 -41.62 1.75 33.65
N ILE A 323 -42.79 1.50 33.08
CA ILE A 323 -43.04 0.29 32.28
C ILE A 323 -42.92 0.69 30.81
N PRO A 324 -41.84 0.32 30.08
CA PRO A 324 -41.54 0.84 28.74
C PRO A 324 -42.67 0.60 27.74
N ALA A 325 -43.26 -0.59 27.73
CA ALA A 325 -44.30 -0.96 26.78
C ALA A 325 -45.62 -0.19 26.98
N ALA A 326 -45.85 0.33 28.17
CA ALA A 326 -47.06 1.10 28.53
C ALA A 326 -46.79 2.61 28.66
N TYR A 327 -45.55 3.05 28.46
CA TYR A 327 -45.17 4.47 28.63
C TYR A 327 -45.71 5.33 27.51
N ASN A 328 -46.50 6.37 27.88
CA ASN A 328 -46.98 7.40 26.97
C ASN A 328 -46.35 8.76 27.34
N PRO A 329 -45.53 9.38 26.46
CA PRO A 329 -44.88 10.64 26.77
C PRO A 329 -45.84 11.82 26.93
N GLN A 330 -47.09 11.73 26.41
CA GLN A 330 -48.11 12.79 26.57
C GLN A 330 -48.72 12.81 27.95
N GLU A 331 -48.80 11.67 28.64
CA GLU A 331 -49.33 11.56 30.01
C GLU A 331 -48.27 11.94 31.06
N GLY A 332 -46.97 11.73 30.76
CA GLY A 332 -45.86 12.05 31.67
C GLY A 332 -45.59 13.55 31.83
N MET A 333 -46.02 14.39 30.90
CA MET A 333 -45.87 15.85 31.00
C MET A 333 -46.86 16.51 32.00
N ASN A 334 -47.90 15.81 32.38
CA ASN A 334 -48.92 16.35 33.31
C ASN A 334 -48.58 16.09 34.81
N HIS A 335 -47.54 15.35 35.11
CA HIS A 335 -47.12 15.04 36.48
C HIS A 335 -45.92 15.82 37.01
N GLU A 336 -45.25 16.65 36.17
CA GLU A 336 -44.15 17.52 36.61
C GLU A 336 -44.59 19.01 36.85
N ALA A 337 -45.88 19.27 36.84
CA ALA A 337 -46.45 20.63 37.08
C ALA A 337 -47.28 20.71 38.38
N ILE A 338 -46.88 20.02 39.45
CA ILE A 338 -47.39 20.26 40.81
C ILE A 338 -46.21 20.31 41.78
#